data_f107fdbc6675ff5dc34d9022089ff424
#
_entry.id   f107fdbc6675ff5dc34d9022089ff424
#
_cell.length_a   1.000
_cell.length_b   1.000
_cell.length_c   1.000
_cell.angle_alpha   90.00
_cell.angle_beta   90.00
_cell.angle_gamma   90.00
#
_symmetry.space_group_name_H-M   'P 1'
#
loop_
_entity.id
_entity.type
_entity.pdbx_description
1 polymer ?
#
loop_
_entity_poly.entity_id
_entity_poly.type
_entity_poly.pdbx_seq_one_letter_code
_entity_poly.pdbx_strand_id
1 'polypeptide(L)'
;MKPNEVLTSQERDLLLRRSDVKAWLMVLRTWMLTFGTLWLVAAYPGVLTFLFAWLVLPGRQLSLAVLMHEAGHGSLFKTRALNQWVGQWVCALPTLGDLHSYARGHTAHHKFAGSDDDPDLPNYQAYPISRDSLYRKWRRDLLGTTGLKLLRALASGTSSQMSRETHGSSYLVAKQILVHGVFIAALSALGIGWTWFVWMFTFLTSYMWVVRLRQVGEHAVVTDLYDPDVRLNTRTVEAPFWQRFLLAPNNVNYHMEHHFMAGVPCYNLPKLRSLLKQKGALDGVPVVSGYGQVLKMAVAS
;
A
#
# COMPACT_ATOMS: atom_id res chain seq x y z
N MET A 1 10.59 -21.43 7.16
CA MET A 1 9.27 -22.05 7.49
C MET A 1 8.32 -21.90 6.31
N LYS A 2 7.58 -22.95 5.94
CA LYS A 2 6.64 -22.96 4.80
C LYS A 2 5.19 -23.16 5.28
N PRO A 3 4.17 -22.68 4.55
CA PRO A 3 2.76 -22.83 4.96
C PRO A 3 2.30 -24.26 5.19
N ASN A 4 2.81 -25.22 4.41
CA ASN A 4 2.45 -26.64 4.53
C ASN A 4 3.08 -27.34 5.75
N GLU A 5 4.08 -26.74 6.37
CA GLU A 5 4.70 -27.27 7.61
C GLU A 5 3.88 -26.89 8.84
N VAL A 6 3.07 -25.83 8.76
CA VAL A 6 2.32 -25.25 9.89
C VAL A 6 0.81 -25.44 9.75
N LEU A 7 0.29 -25.26 8.55
CA LEU A 7 -1.14 -25.24 8.28
C LEU A 7 -1.59 -26.53 7.60
N THR A 8 -2.70 -27.11 8.05
CA THR A 8 -3.38 -28.21 7.36
C THR A 8 -3.92 -27.76 6.00
N SER A 9 -4.20 -28.70 5.09
CA SER A 9 -4.80 -28.40 3.79
C SER A 9 -6.14 -27.68 3.97
N GLN A 10 -6.97 -28.14 4.91
CA GLN A 10 -8.28 -27.54 5.19
C GLN A 10 -8.16 -26.09 5.67
N GLU A 11 -7.19 -25.77 6.54
CA GLU A 11 -6.93 -24.38 7.01
C GLU A 11 -6.48 -23.49 5.87
N ARG A 12 -5.57 -23.98 5.01
CA ARG A 12 -5.10 -23.23 3.83
C ARG A 12 -6.25 -22.93 2.87
N ASP A 13 -7.09 -23.93 2.57
CA ASP A 13 -8.25 -23.77 1.69
C ASP A 13 -9.24 -22.74 2.24
N LEU A 14 -9.47 -22.74 3.55
CA LEU A 14 -10.33 -21.74 4.22
C LEU A 14 -9.73 -20.32 4.15
N LEU A 15 -8.42 -20.18 4.34
CA LEU A 15 -7.72 -18.90 4.28
C LEU A 15 -7.69 -18.33 2.87
N LEU A 16 -7.55 -19.17 1.86
CA LEU A 16 -7.51 -18.80 0.45
C LEU A 16 -8.89 -18.47 -0.15
N ARG A 17 -9.99 -18.69 0.59
CA ARG A 17 -11.33 -18.38 0.11
C ARG A 17 -11.49 -16.90 -0.18
N ARG A 18 -11.81 -16.60 -1.43
CA ARG A 18 -12.08 -15.26 -1.92
C ARG A 18 -13.57 -14.95 -1.90
N SER A 19 -13.91 -13.65 -1.78
CA SER A 19 -15.29 -13.18 -1.74
C SER A 19 -15.45 -11.88 -2.50
N ASP A 20 -16.24 -11.89 -3.58
CA ASP A 20 -16.53 -10.68 -4.35
C ASP A 20 -17.27 -9.64 -3.49
N VAL A 21 -18.15 -10.09 -2.58
CA VAL A 21 -18.88 -9.20 -1.66
C VAL A 21 -17.91 -8.45 -0.73
N LYS A 22 -16.98 -9.16 -0.07
CA LYS A 22 -15.97 -8.49 0.79
C LYS A 22 -15.09 -7.52 0.00
N ALA A 23 -14.67 -7.92 -1.19
CA ALA A 23 -13.87 -7.07 -2.07
C ALA A 23 -14.62 -5.78 -2.45
N TRP A 24 -15.88 -5.89 -2.89
CA TRP A 24 -16.70 -4.71 -3.21
C TRP A 24 -16.95 -3.82 -2.01
N LEU A 25 -17.21 -4.39 -0.83
CA LEU A 25 -17.35 -3.59 0.40
C LEU A 25 -16.07 -2.79 0.72
N MET A 26 -14.88 -3.35 0.49
CA MET A 26 -13.62 -2.64 0.70
C MET A 26 -13.42 -1.51 -0.33
N VAL A 27 -13.68 -1.78 -1.62
CA VAL A 27 -13.61 -0.79 -2.68
C VAL A 27 -14.59 0.35 -2.44
N LEU A 28 -15.85 0.02 -2.20
CA LEU A 28 -16.91 1.01 -1.95
C LEU A 28 -16.63 1.85 -0.70
N ARG A 29 -16.22 1.23 0.40
CA ARG A 29 -15.82 1.95 1.62
C ARG A 29 -14.70 2.94 1.35
N THR A 30 -13.70 2.53 0.58
CA THR A 30 -12.56 3.41 0.26
C THR A 30 -13.03 4.63 -0.53
N TRP A 31 -13.84 4.44 -1.56
CA TRP A 31 -14.37 5.52 -2.37
C TRP A 31 -15.38 6.40 -1.63
N MET A 32 -16.28 5.81 -0.83
CA MET A 32 -17.21 6.59 0.01
C MET A 32 -16.46 7.52 0.98
N LEU A 33 -15.41 7.02 1.64
CA LEU A 33 -14.58 7.86 2.51
C LEU A 33 -13.81 8.92 1.74
N THR A 34 -13.35 8.62 0.52
CA THR A 34 -12.68 9.59 -0.36
C THR A 34 -13.65 10.71 -0.76
N PHE A 35 -14.80 10.36 -1.35
CA PHE A 35 -15.79 11.34 -1.76
C PHE A 35 -16.36 12.12 -0.58
N GLY A 36 -16.65 11.47 0.55
CA GLY A 36 -17.11 12.11 1.78
C GLY A 36 -16.10 13.12 2.33
N THR A 37 -14.80 12.80 2.28
CA THR A 37 -13.74 13.72 2.72
C THR A 37 -13.64 14.93 1.76
N LEU A 38 -13.67 14.71 0.45
CA LEU A 38 -13.64 15.79 -0.55
C LEU A 38 -14.90 16.68 -0.47
N TRP A 39 -16.05 16.06 -0.27
CA TRP A 39 -17.31 16.80 -0.05
C TRP A 39 -17.24 17.67 1.21
N LEU A 40 -16.70 17.14 2.32
CA LEU A 40 -16.53 17.89 3.56
C LEU A 40 -15.66 19.15 3.37
N VAL A 41 -14.57 19.03 2.59
CA VAL A 41 -13.71 20.17 2.26
C VAL A 41 -14.47 21.20 1.42
N ALA A 42 -15.32 20.76 0.50
CA ALA A 42 -16.10 21.67 -0.34
C ALA A 42 -17.25 22.32 0.42
N ALA A 43 -17.94 21.59 1.28
CA ALA A 43 -19.07 22.09 2.07
C ALA A 43 -18.62 23.10 3.16
N TYR A 44 -17.43 22.90 3.73
CA TYR A 44 -16.87 23.71 4.80
C TYR A 44 -15.41 24.10 4.48
N PRO A 45 -15.18 24.93 3.45
CA PRO A 45 -13.82 25.26 3.03
C PRO A 45 -13.08 26.05 4.11
N GLY A 46 -11.95 25.51 4.55
CA GLY A 46 -11.16 26.12 5.63
C GLY A 46 -9.95 25.30 5.99
N VAL A 47 -9.07 25.87 6.83
CA VAL A 47 -7.80 25.25 7.22
C VAL A 47 -8.04 23.90 7.92
N LEU A 48 -9.04 23.79 8.78
CA LEU A 48 -9.28 22.57 9.55
C LEU A 48 -9.74 21.41 8.68
N THR A 49 -10.66 21.66 7.75
CA THR A 49 -11.15 20.64 6.81
C THR A 49 -10.08 20.23 5.80
N PHE A 50 -9.24 21.19 5.38
CA PHE A 50 -8.09 20.88 4.54
C PHE A 50 -7.05 20.03 5.28
N LEU A 51 -6.70 20.34 6.52
CA LEU A 51 -5.80 19.53 7.34
C LEU A 51 -6.39 18.14 7.60
N PHE A 52 -7.70 18.05 7.87
CA PHE A 52 -8.38 16.77 7.98
C PHE A 52 -8.24 15.93 6.70
N ALA A 53 -8.49 16.52 5.53
CA ALA A 53 -8.32 15.83 4.26
C ALA A 53 -6.85 15.42 4.02
N TRP A 54 -5.91 16.29 4.38
CA TRP A 54 -4.46 16.03 4.26
C TRP A 54 -3.99 14.85 5.14
N LEU A 55 -4.69 14.57 6.24
CA LEU A 55 -4.44 13.42 7.11
C LEU A 55 -5.20 12.16 6.65
N VAL A 56 -6.44 12.29 6.16
CA VAL A 56 -7.31 11.13 5.87
C VAL A 56 -7.09 10.59 4.46
N LEU A 57 -6.99 11.47 3.44
CA LEU A 57 -6.89 11.03 2.04
C LEU A 57 -5.66 10.15 1.74
N PRO A 58 -4.46 10.38 2.31
CA PRO A 58 -3.32 9.48 2.10
C PRO A 58 -3.61 8.03 2.44
N GLY A 59 -4.33 7.80 3.55
CA GLY A 59 -4.79 6.47 3.92
C GLY A 59 -5.80 5.88 2.94
N ARG A 60 -6.60 6.71 2.24
CA ARG A 60 -7.53 6.26 1.18
C ARG A 60 -6.79 5.96 -0.11
N GLN A 61 -5.82 6.79 -0.47
CA GLN A 61 -4.91 6.56 -1.61
C GLN A 61 -4.11 5.26 -1.39
N LEU A 62 -3.57 5.06 -0.19
CA LEU A 62 -2.91 3.80 0.15
C LEU A 62 -3.90 2.61 0.15
N SER A 63 -5.14 2.82 0.58
CA SER A 63 -6.18 1.78 0.50
C SER A 63 -6.38 1.31 -0.95
N LEU A 64 -6.44 2.22 -1.92
CA LEU A 64 -6.52 1.87 -3.34
C LEU A 64 -5.26 1.13 -3.81
N ALA A 65 -4.07 1.58 -3.39
CA ALA A 65 -2.81 0.90 -3.72
C ALA A 65 -2.76 -0.53 -3.14
N VAL A 66 -3.27 -0.75 -1.91
CA VAL A 66 -3.38 -2.10 -1.31
C VAL A 66 -4.41 -2.95 -2.06
N LEU A 67 -5.55 -2.40 -2.47
CA LEU A 67 -6.54 -3.14 -3.26
C LEU A 67 -6.00 -3.49 -4.65
N MET A 68 -5.23 -2.61 -5.29
CA MET A 68 -4.48 -2.91 -6.51
C MET A 68 -3.49 -4.06 -6.28
N HIS A 69 -2.71 -4.02 -5.21
CA HIS A 69 -1.77 -5.06 -4.80
C HIS A 69 -2.46 -6.42 -4.66
N GLU A 70 -3.58 -6.49 -3.93
CA GLU A 70 -4.40 -7.71 -3.78
C GLU A 70 -4.91 -8.21 -5.14
N ALA A 71 -5.36 -7.29 -5.99
CA ALA A 71 -5.81 -7.63 -7.35
C ALA A 71 -4.65 -8.17 -8.22
N GLY A 72 -3.43 -7.67 -8.01
CA GLY A 72 -2.20 -8.15 -8.64
C GLY A 72 -1.88 -9.61 -8.29
N HIS A 73 -2.08 -10.00 -7.02
CA HIS A 73 -2.01 -11.38 -6.58
C HIS A 73 -3.22 -12.24 -7.03
N GLY A 74 -4.26 -11.62 -7.60
CA GLY A 74 -5.53 -12.27 -7.91
C GLY A 74 -6.27 -12.71 -6.65
N SER A 75 -5.98 -12.12 -5.49
CA SER A 75 -6.54 -12.49 -4.19
C SER A 75 -7.76 -11.65 -3.78
N LEU A 76 -7.93 -10.44 -4.34
CA LEU A 76 -9.00 -9.53 -3.93
C LEU A 76 -10.39 -10.08 -4.21
N PHE A 77 -10.68 -10.42 -5.47
CA PHE A 77 -11.95 -10.97 -5.93
C PHE A 77 -11.86 -12.47 -6.22
N LYS A 78 -12.99 -13.19 -6.05
CA LYS A 78 -13.14 -14.54 -6.55
C LYS A 78 -13.15 -14.56 -8.09
N THR A 79 -13.83 -13.59 -8.71
CA THR A 79 -13.94 -13.44 -10.15
C THR A 79 -12.66 -12.85 -10.73
N ARG A 80 -11.93 -13.62 -11.55
CA ARG A 80 -10.63 -13.20 -12.12
C ARG A 80 -10.72 -11.90 -12.93
N ALA A 81 -11.75 -11.73 -13.74
CA ALA A 81 -11.94 -10.51 -14.52
C ALA A 81 -12.09 -9.25 -13.66
N LEU A 82 -12.71 -9.37 -12.46
CA LEU A 82 -12.84 -8.26 -11.52
C LEU A 82 -11.48 -7.85 -10.95
N ASN A 83 -10.58 -8.81 -10.65
CA ASN A 83 -9.22 -8.46 -10.23
C ASN A 83 -8.52 -7.61 -11.29
N GLN A 84 -8.64 -7.97 -12.58
CA GLN A 84 -8.00 -7.22 -13.66
C GLN A 84 -8.64 -5.85 -13.87
N TRP A 85 -9.96 -5.80 -13.97
CA TRP A 85 -10.65 -4.55 -14.30
C TRP A 85 -10.68 -3.57 -13.13
N VAL A 86 -11.18 -4.01 -11.95
CA VAL A 86 -11.27 -3.14 -10.76
C VAL A 86 -9.87 -2.76 -10.29
N GLY A 87 -8.93 -3.72 -10.26
CA GLY A 87 -7.55 -3.48 -9.86
C GLY A 87 -6.88 -2.40 -10.71
N GLN A 88 -7.06 -2.45 -12.03
CA GLN A 88 -6.48 -1.46 -12.95
C GLN A 88 -7.24 -0.13 -12.91
N TRP A 89 -8.55 -0.13 -13.20
CA TRP A 89 -9.29 1.09 -13.51
C TRP A 89 -9.80 1.83 -12.28
N VAL A 90 -10.14 1.09 -11.22
CA VAL A 90 -10.76 1.66 -10.01
C VAL A 90 -9.74 1.86 -8.89
N CYS A 91 -8.65 1.07 -8.87
CA CYS A 91 -7.66 1.11 -7.78
C CYS A 91 -6.32 1.72 -8.24
N ALA A 92 -5.70 1.22 -9.32
CA ALA A 92 -4.36 1.64 -9.74
C ALA A 92 -4.35 3.05 -10.37
N LEU A 93 -5.11 3.26 -11.44
CA LEU A 93 -5.05 4.50 -12.22
C LEU A 93 -5.39 5.76 -11.44
N PRO A 94 -6.36 5.77 -10.49
CA PRO A 94 -6.62 6.97 -9.68
C PRO A 94 -5.46 7.40 -8.78
N THR A 95 -4.52 6.50 -8.49
CA THR A 95 -3.28 6.75 -7.74
C THR A 95 -2.04 6.72 -8.64
N LEU A 96 -2.22 6.99 -9.93
CA LEU A 96 -1.18 7.03 -10.96
C LEU A 96 -0.38 5.72 -11.07
N GLY A 97 -0.91 4.62 -10.57
CA GLY A 97 -0.32 3.28 -10.66
C GLY A 97 -0.68 2.54 -11.95
N ASP A 98 -0.05 1.40 -12.15
CA ASP A 98 -0.38 0.39 -13.16
C ASP A 98 -0.35 -1.00 -12.55
N LEU A 99 -1.47 -1.71 -12.59
CA LEU A 99 -1.63 -3.03 -11.98
C LEU A 99 -0.60 -4.04 -12.50
N HIS A 100 -0.41 -4.07 -13.82
CA HIS A 100 0.41 -5.11 -14.44
C HIS A 100 1.90 -4.91 -14.16
N SER A 101 2.37 -3.66 -14.24
CA SER A 101 3.76 -3.32 -13.93
C SER A 101 4.05 -3.55 -12.45
N TYR A 102 3.12 -3.12 -11.59
CA TYR A 102 3.23 -3.36 -10.15
C TYR A 102 3.28 -4.86 -9.83
N ALA A 103 2.35 -5.65 -10.36
CA ALA A 103 2.28 -7.09 -10.10
C ALA A 103 3.56 -7.83 -10.50
N ARG A 104 4.19 -7.46 -11.63
CA ARG A 104 5.48 -8.04 -12.05
C ARG A 104 6.60 -7.72 -11.07
N GLY A 105 6.78 -6.44 -10.72
CA GLY A 105 7.81 -6.01 -9.75
C GLY A 105 7.60 -6.64 -8.39
N HIS A 106 6.36 -6.67 -7.92
CA HIS A 106 5.99 -7.21 -6.62
C HIS A 106 6.13 -8.74 -6.53
N THR A 107 5.85 -9.47 -7.63
CA THR A 107 6.14 -10.91 -7.71
C THR A 107 7.64 -11.19 -7.62
N ALA A 108 8.47 -10.34 -8.24
CA ALA A 108 9.92 -10.45 -8.11
C ALA A 108 10.37 -10.15 -6.66
N HIS A 109 9.80 -9.13 -6.02
CA HIS A 109 10.04 -8.83 -4.61
C HIS A 109 9.72 -10.04 -3.71
N HIS A 110 8.54 -10.65 -3.82
CA HIS A 110 8.20 -11.86 -3.05
C HIS A 110 9.16 -13.03 -3.28
N LYS A 111 9.66 -13.17 -4.52
CA LYS A 111 10.59 -14.24 -4.87
C LYS A 111 11.97 -14.03 -4.26
N PHE A 112 12.42 -12.79 -4.19
CA PHE A 112 13.79 -12.42 -3.85
C PHE A 112 13.93 -11.71 -2.50
N ALA A 113 12.82 -11.46 -1.79
CA ALA A 113 12.87 -10.91 -0.43
C ALA A 113 13.78 -11.78 0.46
N GLY A 114 14.69 -11.15 1.20
CA GLY A 114 15.74 -11.85 1.95
C GLY A 114 17.01 -12.11 1.13
N SER A 115 17.19 -11.45 -0.03
CA SER A 115 18.41 -11.56 -0.84
C SER A 115 18.78 -10.20 -1.47
N ASP A 116 20.01 -10.13 -2.02
CA ASP A 116 20.50 -8.94 -2.75
C ASP A 116 19.74 -8.68 -4.07
N ASP A 117 19.05 -9.69 -4.59
CA ASP A 117 18.27 -9.60 -5.84
C ASP A 117 16.89 -8.96 -5.64
N ASP A 118 16.49 -8.63 -4.42
CA ASP A 118 15.20 -8.00 -4.14
C ASP A 118 15.13 -6.60 -4.77
N PRO A 119 14.20 -6.36 -5.73
CA PRO A 119 14.07 -5.06 -6.40
C PRO A 119 13.69 -3.92 -5.45
N ASP A 120 13.12 -4.22 -4.28
CA ASP A 120 12.70 -3.24 -3.28
C ASP A 120 13.76 -2.99 -2.20
N LEU A 121 14.84 -3.78 -2.15
CA LEU A 121 15.92 -3.66 -1.18
C LEU A 121 16.47 -2.21 -1.00
N PRO A 122 16.67 -1.41 -2.07
CA PRO A 122 17.15 -0.03 -1.93
C PRO A 122 16.23 0.89 -1.12
N ASN A 123 14.96 0.52 -0.93
CA ASN A 123 14.00 1.33 -0.17
C ASN A 123 14.21 1.24 1.34
N TYR A 124 14.81 0.13 1.85
CA TYR A 124 14.85 -0.17 3.28
C TYR A 124 16.20 -0.68 3.81
N GLN A 125 17.15 -1.13 2.96
CA GLN A 125 18.44 -1.66 3.41
C GLN A 125 19.30 -0.67 4.21
N ALA A 126 19.15 0.64 3.94
CA ALA A 126 19.96 1.66 4.59
C ALA A 126 19.54 1.96 6.04
N TYR A 127 18.41 1.42 6.51
CA TYR A 127 17.95 1.67 7.87
C TYR A 127 18.65 0.74 8.89
N PRO A 128 18.94 1.22 10.13
CA PRO A 128 18.57 2.52 10.69
C PRO A 128 19.41 3.67 10.12
N ILE A 129 18.80 4.86 10.00
CA ILE A 129 19.43 6.06 9.45
C ILE A 129 19.52 7.15 10.53
N SER A 130 20.39 8.18 10.33
CA SER A 130 20.44 9.32 11.24
C SER A 130 19.12 10.11 11.24
N ARG A 131 18.83 10.80 12.38
CA ARG A 131 17.67 11.70 12.52
C ARG A 131 17.60 12.73 11.40
N ASP A 132 18.73 13.33 11.04
CA ASP A 132 18.82 14.32 9.95
C ASP A 132 18.47 13.71 8.60
N SER A 133 18.90 12.47 8.34
CA SER A 133 18.54 11.76 7.12
C SER A 133 17.03 11.48 7.05
N LEU A 134 16.43 11.03 8.15
CA LEU A 134 14.99 10.82 8.25
C LEU A 134 14.23 12.14 8.04
N TYR A 135 14.64 13.21 8.70
CA TYR A 135 14.04 14.53 8.56
C TYR A 135 14.12 15.05 7.11
N ARG A 136 15.28 14.92 6.44
CA ARG A 136 15.44 15.30 5.03
C ARG A 136 14.50 14.49 4.11
N LYS A 137 14.33 13.18 4.38
CA LYS A 137 13.41 12.32 3.62
C LYS A 137 11.96 12.78 3.82
N TRP A 138 11.53 13.02 5.06
CA TRP A 138 10.18 13.50 5.38
C TRP A 138 9.88 14.86 4.77
N ARG A 139 10.82 15.79 4.89
CA ARG A 139 10.68 17.11 4.27
C ARG A 139 10.46 17.01 2.75
N ARG A 140 11.20 16.17 2.06
CA ARG A 140 11.01 15.96 0.62
C ARG A 140 9.64 15.36 0.28
N ASP A 141 9.15 14.44 1.11
CA ASP A 141 7.84 13.83 0.93
C ASP A 141 6.74 14.86 1.17
N LEU A 142 6.74 15.51 2.33
CA LEU A 142 5.69 16.44 2.76
C LEU A 142 5.65 17.74 1.93
N LEU A 143 6.79 18.21 1.41
CA LEU A 143 6.86 19.36 0.50
C LEU A 143 6.62 18.98 -0.98
N GLY A 144 6.26 17.74 -1.28
CA GLY A 144 5.89 17.28 -2.62
C GLY A 144 7.07 17.02 -3.56
N THR A 145 8.33 17.19 -3.13
CA THR A 145 9.50 16.94 -4.00
C THR A 145 9.55 15.49 -4.49
N THR A 146 9.20 14.52 -3.62
CA THR A 146 9.13 13.10 -3.98
C THR A 146 8.01 12.86 -4.98
N GLY A 147 6.81 13.41 -4.75
CA GLY A 147 5.67 13.28 -5.65
C GLY A 147 5.93 13.90 -7.03
N LEU A 148 6.55 15.09 -7.09
CA LEU A 148 6.93 15.71 -8.35
C LEU A 148 7.99 14.91 -9.13
N LYS A 149 8.93 14.26 -8.43
CA LYS A 149 9.87 13.33 -9.08
C LYS A 149 9.12 12.13 -9.68
N LEU A 150 8.14 11.58 -8.97
CA LEU A 150 7.30 10.51 -9.49
C LEU A 150 6.55 10.95 -10.75
N LEU A 151 5.90 12.14 -10.75
CA LEU A 151 5.21 12.65 -11.94
C LEU A 151 6.15 12.82 -13.14
N ARG A 152 7.36 13.35 -12.91
CA ARG A 152 8.38 13.49 -13.98
C ARG A 152 8.80 12.14 -14.54
N ALA A 153 9.03 11.15 -13.66
CA ALA A 153 9.40 9.80 -14.06
C ALA A 153 8.28 9.08 -14.84
N LEU A 154 7.00 9.31 -14.47
CA LEU A 154 5.85 8.82 -15.23
C LEU A 154 5.76 9.48 -16.62
N ALA A 155 5.94 10.79 -16.69
CA ALA A 155 5.89 11.54 -17.95
C ALA A 155 7.03 11.16 -18.91
N SER A 156 8.23 10.87 -18.38
CA SER A 156 9.40 10.46 -19.18
C SER A 156 9.45 8.95 -19.47
N GLY A 157 8.53 8.15 -18.92
CA GLY A 157 8.55 6.69 -19.04
C GLY A 157 9.70 6.01 -18.27
N THR A 158 10.36 6.71 -17.35
CA THR A 158 11.52 6.23 -16.59
C THR A 158 11.19 5.78 -15.17
N SER A 159 9.91 5.69 -14.80
CA SER A 159 9.50 5.25 -13.46
C SER A 159 9.97 3.83 -13.18
N SER A 160 10.71 3.64 -12.07
CA SER A 160 11.12 2.31 -11.60
C SER A 160 9.93 1.45 -11.13
N GLN A 161 8.79 2.05 -10.84
CA GLN A 161 7.52 1.36 -10.61
C GLN A 161 6.88 0.88 -11.92
N MET A 162 7.33 1.41 -13.06
CA MET A 162 7.06 0.90 -14.39
C MET A 162 8.27 0.08 -14.79
N SER A 163 8.17 -1.25 -14.75
CA SER A 163 9.28 -2.10 -15.20
C SER A 163 9.74 -1.67 -16.60
N ARG A 164 11.04 -1.77 -16.87
CA ARG A 164 11.70 -1.36 -18.12
C ARG A 164 11.08 -1.94 -19.42
N GLU A 165 10.07 -2.80 -19.30
CA GLU A 165 9.46 -3.53 -20.41
C GLU A 165 8.04 -3.07 -20.78
N THR A 166 7.49 -2.01 -20.18
CA THR A 166 6.18 -1.50 -20.61
C THR A 166 6.33 -0.74 -21.93
N HIS A 167 6.08 -1.41 -23.01
CA HIS A 167 5.76 -0.80 -24.30
C HIS A 167 4.56 0.14 -24.10
N GLY A 168 4.81 1.46 -24.09
CA GLY A 168 3.75 2.45 -24.13
C GLY A 168 3.55 3.28 -22.86
N SER A 169 4.55 4.06 -22.46
CA SER A 169 4.34 5.15 -21.49
C SER A 169 3.18 6.06 -21.93
N SER A 170 3.02 6.32 -23.24
CA SER A 170 1.91 7.09 -23.80
C SER A 170 0.53 6.46 -23.58
N TYR A 171 0.40 5.15 -23.71
CA TYR A 171 -0.87 4.45 -23.50
C TYR A 171 -1.27 4.45 -22.01
N LEU A 172 -0.33 4.26 -21.10
CA LEU A 172 -0.59 4.37 -19.66
C LEU A 172 -0.99 5.79 -19.27
N VAL A 173 -0.26 6.79 -19.78
CA VAL A 173 -0.59 8.21 -19.54
C VAL A 173 -1.99 8.54 -20.07
N ALA A 174 -2.37 8.05 -21.26
CA ALA A 174 -3.71 8.25 -21.80
C ALA A 174 -4.80 7.64 -20.90
N LYS A 175 -4.59 6.43 -20.36
CA LYS A 175 -5.51 5.82 -19.38
C LYS A 175 -5.61 6.65 -18.10
N GLN A 176 -4.49 7.16 -17.58
CA GLN A 176 -4.48 8.01 -16.39
C GLN A 176 -5.23 9.32 -16.64
N ILE A 177 -5.01 9.98 -17.78
CA ILE A 177 -5.76 11.18 -18.17
C ILE A 177 -7.27 10.88 -18.25
N LEU A 178 -7.64 9.77 -18.87
CA LEU A 178 -9.05 9.36 -18.97
C LEU A 178 -9.68 9.17 -17.58
N VAL A 179 -9.03 8.39 -16.71
CA VAL A 179 -9.57 8.12 -15.36
C VAL A 179 -9.64 9.38 -14.52
N HIS A 180 -8.61 10.23 -14.55
CA HIS A 180 -8.66 11.51 -13.84
C HIS A 180 -9.71 12.47 -14.44
N GLY A 181 -9.91 12.46 -15.76
CA GLY A 181 -11.00 13.19 -16.42
C GLY A 181 -12.37 12.72 -15.95
N VAL A 182 -12.60 11.40 -15.87
CA VAL A 182 -13.84 10.82 -15.31
C VAL A 182 -14.00 11.19 -13.84
N PHE A 183 -12.92 11.15 -13.05
CA PHE A 183 -12.96 11.52 -11.64
C PHE A 183 -13.32 13.01 -11.46
N ILE A 184 -12.71 13.92 -12.24
CA ILE A 184 -13.06 15.35 -12.25
C ILE A 184 -14.52 15.54 -12.66
N ALA A 185 -14.98 14.85 -13.70
CA ALA A 185 -16.37 14.94 -14.16
C ALA A 185 -17.36 14.47 -13.07
N ALA A 186 -17.06 13.37 -12.37
CA ALA A 186 -17.87 12.88 -11.26
C ALA A 186 -17.93 13.88 -10.09
N LEU A 187 -16.79 14.47 -9.71
CA LEU A 187 -16.74 15.52 -8.69
C LEU A 187 -17.48 16.79 -9.15
N SER A 188 -17.37 17.16 -10.41
CA SER A 188 -18.05 18.33 -10.97
C SER A 188 -19.56 18.16 -11.03
N ALA A 189 -20.06 16.96 -11.33
CA ALA A 189 -21.47 16.63 -11.26
C ALA A 189 -22.06 16.77 -9.83
N LEU A 190 -21.20 16.64 -8.80
CA LEU A 190 -21.55 16.92 -7.40
C LEU A 190 -21.31 18.38 -6.99
N GLY A 191 -20.90 19.27 -7.91
CA GLY A 191 -20.57 20.67 -7.61
C GLY A 191 -19.23 20.89 -6.89
N ILE A 192 -18.37 19.86 -6.79
CA ILE A 192 -17.14 19.88 -6.01
C ILE A 192 -15.87 19.58 -6.85
N GLY A 193 -15.89 19.81 -8.17
CA GLY A 193 -14.84 19.44 -9.11
C GLY A 193 -13.43 19.96 -8.73
N TRP A 194 -13.35 21.17 -8.15
CA TRP A 194 -12.09 21.75 -7.69
C TRP A 194 -11.37 20.91 -6.62
N THR A 195 -12.08 20.05 -5.87
CA THR A 195 -11.49 19.21 -4.82
C THR A 195 -10.57 18.12 -5.39
N TRP A 196 -10.58 17.88 -6.71
CA TRP A 196 -9.56 17.07 -7.37
C TRP A 196 -8.13 17.59 -7.11
N PHE A 197 -7.95 18.90 -7.00
CA PHE A 197 -6.65 19.47 -6.62
C PHE A 197 -6.25 19.10 -5.19
N VAL A 198 -7.22 18.96 -4.27
CA VAL A 198 -6.95 18.46 -2.91
C VAL A 198 -6.49 17.01 -2.95
N TRP A 199 -7.16 16.16 -3.77
CA TRP A 199 -6.73 14.77 -4.01
C TRP A 199 -5.30 14.69 -4.52
N MET A 200 -4.95 15.46 -5.54
CA MET A 200 -3.61 15.47 -6.12
C MET A 200 -2.57 16.06 -5.18
N PHE A 201 -2.91 17.12 -4.45
CA PHE A 201 -2.02 17.71 -3.45
C PHE A 201 -1.66 16.70 -2.36
N THR A 202 -2.66 16.01 -1.79
CA THR A 202 -2.42 14.98 -0.77
C THR A 202 -1.62 13.81 -1.33
N PHE A 203 -1.86 13.40 -2.57
CA PHE A 203 -1.09 12.36 -3.25
C PHE A 203 0.40 12.75 -3.40
N LEU A 204 0.68 13.97 -3.81
CA LEU A 204 2.06 14.43 -4.03
C LEU A 204 2.82 14.70 -2.73
N THR A 205 2.13 14.89 -1.61
CA THR A 205 2.71 15.28 -0.31
C THR A 205 2.55 14.17 0.74
N SER A 206 1.51 14.20 1.53
CA SER A 206 1.30 13.32 2.69
C SER A 206 1.20 11.83 2.33
N TYR A 207 0.73 11.48 1.14
CA TYR A 207 0.74 10.10 0.67
C TYR A 207 2.16 9.55 0.51
N MET A 208 3.10 10.33 -0.03
CA MET A 208 4.51 9.91 -0.17
C MET A 208 5.13 9.60 1.20
N TRP A 209 4.79 10.40 2.21
CA TRP A 209 5.22 10.15 3.59
C TRP A 209 4.60 8.88 4.18
N VAL A 210 3.29 8.66 3.97
CA VAL A 210 2.58 7.45 4.46
C VAL A 210 3.15 6.19 3.81
N VAL A 211 3.41 6.20 2.51
CA VAL A 211 4.04 5.07 1.77
C VAL A 211 5.42 4.76 2.34
N ARG A 212 6.26 5.78 2.58
CA ARG A 212 7.59 5.58 3.19
C ARG A 212 7.48 4.96 4.58
N LEU A 213 6.58 5.49 5.43
CA LEU A 213 6.39 4.97 6.77
C LEU A 213 5.96 3.50 6.75
N ARG A 214 5.08 3.14 5.81
CA ARG A 214 4.65 1.77 5.59
C ARG A 214 5.83 0.88 5.20
N GLN A 215 6.60 1.24 4.17
CA GLN A 215 7.77 0.48 3.70
C GLN A 215 8.79 0.24 4.82
N VAL A 216 9.09 1.28 5.60
CA VAL A 216 9.97 1.16 6.78
C VAL A 216 9.36 0.20 7.82
N GLY A 217 8.04 0.25 8.01
CA GLY A 217 7.33 -0.64 8.93
C GLY A 217 7.37 -2.11 8.52
N GLU A 218 7.49 -2.40 7.25
CA GLU A 218 7.39 -3.76 6.69
C GLU A 218 8.74 -4.49 6.64
N HIS A 219 9.80 -3.81 6.18
CA HIS A 219 11.08 -4.45 5.87
C HIS A 219 12.31 -3.81 6.51
N ALA A 220 12.22 -2.57 7.03
CA ALA A 220 13.39 -1.92 7.60
C ALA A 220 13.65 -2.36 9.05
N VAL A 221 14.92 -2.53 9.43
CA VAL A 221 15.33 -2.88 10.80
C VAL A 221 14.58 -4.12 11.32
N VAL A 222 14.49 -5.14 10.49
CA VAL A 222 13.98 -6.47 10.81
C VAL A 222 15.07 -7.29 11.50
N THR A 223 14.75 -8.50 11.94
CA THR A 223 15.70 -9.36 12.69
C THR A 223 16.91 -9.73 11.84
N ASP A 224 16.65 -10.19 10.61
CA ASP A 224 17.69 -10.47 9.61
C ASP A 224 17.11 -10.17 8.22
N LEU A 225 17.65 -9.15 7.59
CA LEU A 225 17.17 -8.67 6.29
C LEU A 225 17.44 -9.66 5.15
N TYR A 226 18.46 -10.50 5.32
CA TYR A 226 18.93 -11.44 4.30
C TYR A 226 18.57 -12.90 4.59
N ASP A 227 17.77 -13.16 5.64
CA ASP A 227 17.28 -14.50 5.90
C ASP A 227 16.10 -14.84 4.96
N PRO A 228 16.04 -16.02 4.35
CA PRO A 228 14.91 -16.44 3.52
C PRO A 228 13.61 -16.69 4.30
N ASP A 229 13.67 -16.76 5.63
CA ASP A 229 12.48 -16.91 6.47
C ASP A 229 11.77 -15.54 6.62
N VAL A 230 10.57 -15.45 6.07
CA VAL A 230 9.76 -14.22 6.08
C VAL A 230 9.49 -13.67 7.48
N ARG A 231 9.61 -14.51 8.54
CA ARG A 231 9.45 -14.07 9.93
C ARG A 231 10.63 -13.22 10.42
N LEU A 232 11.78 -13.31 9.75
CA LEU A 232 13.02 -12.63 10.09
C LEU A 232 13.28 -11.43 9.18
N ASN A 233 12.91 -11.50 7.87
CA ASN A 233 13.14 -10.46 6.87
C ASN A 233 11.96 -9.52 6.65
N THR A 234 10.80 -9.79 7.27
CA THR A 234 9.61 -8.92 7.22
C THR A 234 9.02 -8.71 8.61
N ARG A 235 8.00 -7.87 8.69
CA ARG A 235 7.37 -7.55 9.97
C ARG A 235 5.86 -7.39 9.86
N THR A 236 5.18 -7.74 10.95
CA THR A 236 3.81 -7.29 11.23
C THR A 236 3.86 -6.19 12.29
N VAL A 237 3.15 -5.10 12.03
CA VAL A 237 2.97 -4.01 13.00
C VAL A 237 1.61 -4.16 13.67
N GLU A 238 1.59 -4.44 14.97
CA GLU A 238 0.36 -4.48 15.76
C GLU A 238 -0.11 -3.03 16.06
N ALA A 239 -0.81 -2.44 15.10
CA ALA A 239 -1.21 -1.05 15.11
C ALA A 239 -2.64 -0.86 15.69
N PRO A 240 -2.89 0.17 16.52
CA PRO A 240 -4.23 0.54 16.96
C PRO A 240 -5.10 0.98 15.78
N PHE A 241 -6.44 1.02 16.00
CA PHE A 241 -7.42 1.29 14.94
C PHE A 241 -7.10 2.57 14.13
N TRP A 242 -6.77 3.68 14.82
CA TRP A 242 -6.49 4.95 14.15
C TRP A 242 -5.25 4.90 13.22
N GLN A 243 -4.19 4.16 13.63
CA GLN A 243 -3.04 3.95 12.76
C GLN A 243 -3.40 3.07 11.55
N ARG A 244 -4.15 1.99 11.77
CA ARG A 244 -4.64 1.17 10.66
C ARG A 244 -5.52 1.97 9.71
N PHE A 245 -6.38 2.85 10.23
CA PHE A 245 -7.23 3.71 9.41
C PHE A 245 -6.42 4.69 8.56
N LEU A 246 -5.41 5.36 9.13
CA LEU A 246 -4.66 6.42 8.47
C LEU A 246 -3.43 5.90 7.69
N LEU A 247 -2.72 4.89 8.22
CA LEU A 247 -1.39 4.50 7.76
C LEU A 247 -1.34 3.08 7.16
N ALA A 248 -2.24 2.17 7.57
CA ALA A 248 -2.19 0.77 7.17
C ALA A 248 -3.59 0.19 6.89
N PRO A 249 -4.35 0.77 5.94
CA PRO A 249 -5.69 0.31 5.61
C PRO A 249 -5.66 -1.12 5.05
N ASN A 250 -6.85 -1.77 5.06
CA ASN A 250 -7.06 -3.08 4.46
C ASN A 250 -6.13 -4.17 5.00
N ASN A 251 -5.76 -4.08 6.29
CA ASN A 251 -4.89 -5.05 6.96
C ASN A 251 -3.48 -5.19 6.38
N VAL A 252 -2.98 -4.19 5.65
CA VAL A 252 -1.61 -4.21 5.09
C VAL A 252 -0.52 -4.26 6.18
N ASN A 253 -0.87 -3.91 7.43
CA ASN A 253 0.02 -4.06 8.58
C ASN A 253 0.38 -5.53 8.92
N TYR A 254 -0.36 -6.51 8.40
CA TYR A 254 -0.05 -7.95 8.51
C TYR A 254 0.88 -8.39 7.37
N HIS A 255 1.99 -7.68 7.20
CA HIS A 255 2.85 -7.85 6.03
C HIS A 255 3.67 -9.15 6.07
N MET A 256 4.10 -9.59 7.25
CA MET A 256 4.76 -10.88 7.41
C MET A 256 3.82 -12.04 7.01
N GLU A 257 2.56 -12.00 7.45
CA GLU A 257 1.56 -13.00 7.08
C GLU A 257 1.28 -12.99 5.57
N HIS A 258 1.31 -11.80 4.96
CA HIS A 258 1.19 -11.65 3.51
C HIS A 258 2.36 -12.32 2.79
N HIS A 259 3.62 -12.07 3.20
CA HIS A 259 4.79 -12.75 2.63
C HIS A 259 4.79 -14.25 2.90
N PHE A 260 4.31 -14.69 4.07
CA PHE A 260 4.19 -16.10 4.40
C PHE A 260 3.24 -16.86 3.47
N MET A 261 2.13 -16.23 3.05
CA MET A 261 1.13 -16.85 2.17
C MET A 261 0.42 -15.78 1.32
N ALA A 262 1.10 -15.28 0.30
CA ALA A 262 0.68 -14.14 -0.54
C ALA A 262 -0.69 -14.31 -1.25
N GLY A 263 -1.16 -15.54 -1.44
CA GLY A 263 -2.48 -15.83 -2.00
C GLY A 263 -3.65 -15.62 -1.05
N VAL A 264 -3.40 -15.38 0.25
CA VAL A 264 -4.45 -15.11 1.25
C VAL A 264 -4.96 -13.69 1.07
N PRO A 265 -6.27 -13.49 0.82
CA PRO A 265 -6.83 -12.16 0.71
C PRO A 265 -6.57 -11.33 1.98
N CYS A 266 -6.31 -10.04 1.84
CA CYS A 266 -5.99 -9.15 2.97
C CYS A 266 -7.05 -9.17 4.08
N TYR A 267 -8.32 -9.42 3.77
CA TYR A 267 -9.39 -9.55 4.76
C TYR A 267 -9.35 -10.87 5.55
N ASN A 268 -8.50 -11.83 5.17
CA ASN A 268 -8.25 -13.09 5.91
C ASN A 268 -6.90 -13.10 6.64
N LEU A 269 -6.00 -12.13 6.44
CA LEU A 269 -4.69 -12.06 7.09
C LEU A 269 -4.78 -12.05 8.63
N PRO A 270 -5.75 -11.35 9.27
CA PRO A 270 -5.90 -11.44 10.73
C PRO A 270 -6.20 -12.87 11.22
N LYS A 271 -6.96 -13.65 10.43
CA LYS A 271 -7.22 -15.05 10.73
C LYS A 271 -5.97 -15.92 10.57
N LEU A 272 -5.19 -15.67 9.52
CA LEU A 272 -3.90 -16.35 9.32
C LEU A 272 -2.97 -16.09 10.52
N ARG A 273 -2.81 -14.81 10.96
CA ARG A 273 -2.00 -14.48 12.14
C ARG A 273 -2.48 -15.21 13.39
N SER A 274 -3.79 -15.25 13.62
CA SER A 274 -4.35 -15.97 14.76
C SER A 274 -4.00 -17.45 14.75
N LEU A 275 -4.10 -18.12 13.60
CA LEU A 275 -3.72 -19.54 13.45
C LEU A 275 -2.22 -19.76 13.64
N LEU A 276 -1.36 -18.90 13.06
CA LEU A 276 0.10 -19.00 13.24
C LEU A 276 0.48 -18.84 14.72
N LYS A 277 -0.19 -17.93 15.44
CA LYS A 277 0.01 -17.71 16.87
C LYS A 277 -0.42 -18.94 17.69
N GLN A 278 -1.59 -19.51 17.40
CA GLN A 278 -2.09 -20.71 18.08
C GLN A 278 -1.19 -21.94 17.89
N LYS A 279 -0.50 -22.01 16.76
CA LYS A 279 0.40 -23.12 16.41
C LYS A 279 1.85 -22.90 16.86
N GLY A 280 2.15 -21.83 17.60
CA GLY A 280 3.51 -21.51 18.05
C GLY A 280 4.44 -21.04 16.92
N ALA A 281 3.93 -20.85 15.70
CA ALA A 281 4.76 -20.46 14.55
C ALA A 281 5.34 -19.04 14.68
N LEU A 282 4.79 -18.22 15.58
CA LEU A 282 5.25 -16.85 15.86
C LEU A 282 6.05 -16.75 17.18
N ASP A 283 6.38 -17.88 17.82
CA ASP A 283 7.18 -17.86 19.06
C ASP A 283 8.57 -17.34 18.75
N GLY A 284 9.04 -16.39 19.56
CA GLY A 284 10.32 -15.70 19.35
C GLY A 284 10.35 -14.65 18.24
N VAL A 285 9.27 -14.46 17.47
CA VAL A 285 9.17 -13.38 16.47
C VAL A 285 8.92 -12.06 17.18
N PRO A 286 9.74 -11.02 16.95
CA PRO A 286 9.56 -9.73 17.62
C PRO A 286 8.20 -9.09 17.30
N VAL A 287 7.52 -8.61 18.32
CA VAL A 287 6.27 -7.87 18.19
C VAL A 287 6.58 -6.38 18.22
N VAL A 288 6.08 -5.64 17.22
CA VAL A 288 6.19 -4.19 17.13
C VAL A 288 4.82 -3.56 17.30
N SER A 289 4.68 -2.75 18.39
CA SER A 289 3.42 -2.10 18.77
C SER A 289 3.32 -0.70 18.17
N GLY A 290 2.72 -0.64 16.98
CA GLY A 290 2.42 0.62 16.28
C GLY A 290 3.62 1.25 15.56
N TYR A 291 3.30 2.19 14.67
CA TYR A 291 4.29 2.87 13.81
C TYR A 291 5.22 3.83 14.57
N GLY A 292 4.85 4.26 15.76
CA GLY A 292 5.75 5.04 16.62
C GLY A 292 6.99 4.24 17.07
N GLN A 293 6.81 2.95 17.39
CA GLN A 293 7.93 2.06 17.70
C GLN A 293 8.80 1.77 16.45
N VAL A 294 8.17 1.58 15.29
CA VAL A 294 8.89 1.44 14.00
C VAL A 294 9.83 2.64 13.78
N LEU A 295 9.32 3.86 13.99
CA LEU A 295 10.12 5.07 13.81
C LEU A 295 11.30 5.16 14.77
N LYS A 296 11.11 4.75 16.03
CA LYS A 296 12.22 4.70 17.01
C LYS A 296 13.32 3.72 16.56
N MET A 297 12.92 2.56 16.03
CA MET A 297 13.87 1.57 15.50
C MET A 297 14.57 2.04 14.21
N ALA A 298 13.88 2.81 13.38
CA ALA A 298 14.39 3.28 12.09
C ALA A 298 15.47 4.37 12.20
N VAL A 299 15.70 4.89 13.41
CA VAL A 299 16.69 5.94 13.67
C VAL A 299 17.85 5.35 14.45
N ALA A 300 19.07 5.55 13.96
CA ALA A 300 20.28 5.21 14.70
C ALA A 300 20.38 6.06 15.98
N SER A 301 20.72 5.39 17.08
CA SER A 301 20.95 6.01 18.39
C SER A 301 22.13 6.98 18.37
#